data_4cf128a0f07120d89aee371f7c15043c
#
_entry.id   4cf128a0f07120d89aee371f7c15043c
#
_cell.length_a   1.000
_cell.length_b   1.000
_cell.length_c   1.000
_cell.angle_alpha   90.00
_cell.angle_beta   90.00
_cell.angle_gamma   90.00
#
_symmetry.space_group_name_H-M   'P 1'
#
loop_
_entity.id
_entity.type
_entity.pdbx_description
1 polymer ?
#
loop_
_entity_poly.entity_id
_entity_poly.type
_entity_poly.pdbx_seq_one_letter_code
_entity_poly.pdbx_strand_id
1 'polypeptide(L)'
;MIYFLIEKRFYTVYDIVMKQNTISIFVKEQRKKHGLTQEQCAIYAGVGLAFLRALEQGKTTLKVDNVNKVLKLFNAELGPVEVHR
;
A
#
# COMPACT_ATOMS: atom_id res chain seq x y z
N MET A 1 -18.44 9.34 -13.66
CA MET A 1 -17.46 8.90 -12.64
C MET A 1 -16.10 9.47 -13.00
N ILE A 2 -15.36 9.96 -12.00
CA ILE A 2 -14.05 10.56 -12.22
C ILE A 2 -12.98 9.49 -12.00
N TYR A 3 -12.02 9.44 -12.91
CA TYR A 3 -10.89 8.52 -12.83
C TYR A 3 -9.58 9.29 -12.75
N PHE A 4 -8.65 8.75 -11.98
CA PHE A 4 -7.27 9.23 -11.97
C PHE A 4 -6.37 8.24 -12.66
N LEU A 5 -5.37 8.76 -13.38
CA LEU A 5 -4.31 7.93 -13.96
C LEU A 5 -3.14 7.87 -12.99
N ILE A 6 -2.83 6.67 -12.49
CA ILE A 6 -1.69 6.41 -11.62
C ILE A 6 -0.92 5.24 -12.21
N GLU A 7 0.36 5.47 -12.53
CA GLU A 7 1.23 4.41 -13.10
C GLU A 7 0.60 3.74 -14.32
N LYS A 8 -0.01 4.52 -15.22
CA LYS A 8 -0.69 4.04 -16.42
C LYS A 8 -1.95 3.22 -16.12
N ARG A 9 -2.50 3.35 -14.92
CA ARG A 9 -3.77 2.75 -14.53
C ARG A 9 -4.76 3.82 -14.14
N PHE A 10 -6.03 3.49 -14.31
CA PHE A 10 -7.10 4.39 -13.92
C PHE A 10 -7.77 3.88 -12.65
N TYR A 11 -7.89 4.76 -11.67
CA TYR A 11 -8.59 4.50 -10.43
C TYR A 11 -9.75 5.47 -10.29
N THR A 12 -10.86 5.00 -9.75
CA THR A 12 -11.95 5.91 -9.40
C THR A 12 -11.57 6.70 -8.16
N VAL A 13 -12.15 7.88 -7.99
CA VAL A 13 -11.97 8.67 -6.77
C VAL A 13 -12.36 7.82 -5.56
N TYR A 14 -13.43 7.06 -5.67
CA TYR A 14 -13.90 6.22 -4.60
C TYR A 14 -12.86 5.18 -4.17
N ASP A 15 -12.23 4.50 -5.12
CA ASP A 15 -11.23 3.48 -4.80
C ASP A 15 -10.03 4.06 -4.09
N ILE A 16 -9.57 5.25 -4.50
CA ILE A 16 -8.38 5.88 -3.94
C ILE A 16 -8.66 6.51 -2.58
N VAL A 17 -9.77 7.24 -2.46
CA VAL A 17 -10.06 8.08 -1.29
C VAL A 17 -10.87 7.35 -0.25
N MET A 18 -11.87 6.57 -0.65
CA MET A 18 -12.86 6.01 0.26
C MET A 18 -12.56 4.60 0.75
N LYS A 19 -12.01 3.75 -0.10
CA LYS A 19 -11.74 2.35 0.25
C LYS A 19 -10.28 2.04 0.45
N GLN A 20 -9.44 2.61 -0.39
CA GLN A 20 -8.01 2.30 -0.40
C GLN A 20 -7.24 3.60 -0.51
N ASN A 21 -6.02 3.58 -0.05
CA ASN A 21 -5.08 4.68 -0.23
C ASN A 21 -3.95 4.23 -1.16
N THR A 22 -3.08 5.16 -1.52
CA THR A 22 -1.97 4.87 -2.45
C THR A 22 -1.03 3.81 -1.92
N ILE A 23 -0.82 3.77 -0.60
CA ILE A 23 0.04 2.76 0.04
C ILE A 23 -0.57 1.37 -0.11
N SER A 24 -1.87 1.23 0.20
CA SER A 24 -2.54 -0.07 0.12
C SER A 24 -2.55 -0.61 -1.31
N ILE A 25 -2.78 0.25 -2.28
CA ILE A 25 -2.76 -0.11 -3.70
C ILE A 25 -1.37 -0.57 -4.11
N PHE A 26 -0.34 0.21 -3.75
CA PHE A 26 1.05 -0.11 -4.07
C PHE A 26 1.44 -1.48 -3.50
N VAL A 27 1.17 -1.69 -2.22
CA VAL A 27 1.56 -2.94 -1.55
C VAL A 27 0.86 -4.15 -2.17
N LYS A 28 -0.45 -4.06 -2.41
CA LYS A 28 -1.18 -5.14 -3.07
C LYS A 28 -0.61 -5.47 -4.45
N GLU A 29 -0.36 -4.45 -5.24
CA GLU A 29 0.15 -4.64 -6.59
C GLU A 29 1.54 -5.26 -6.58
N GLN A 30 2.43 -4.76 -5.73
CA GLN A 30 3.78 -5.30 -5.63
C GLN A 30 3.76 -6.75 -5.11
N ARG A 31 2.94 -7.02 -4.11
CA ARG A 31 2.81 -8.37 -3.57
C ARG A 31 2.35 -9.35 -4.64
N LYS A 32 1.31 -9.00 -5.38
CA LYS A 32 0.78 -9.86 -6.46
C LYS A 32 1.76 -9.98 -7.61
N LYS A 33 2.44 -8.90 -7.95
CA LYS A 33 3.47 -8.89 -9.00
C LYS A 33 4.60 -9.87 -8.70
N HIS A 34 4.96 -10.00 -7.42
CA HIS A 34 6.00 -10.93 -6.97
C HIS A 34 5.47 -12.32 -6.62
N GLY A 35 4.17 -12.57 -6.86
CA GLY A 35 3.58 -13.88 -6.61
C GLY A 35 3.49 -14.27 -5.15
N LEU A 36 3.42 -13.31 -4.24
CA LEU A 36 3.41 -13.57 -2.80
C LEU A 36 1.99 -13.63 -2.26
N THR A 37 1.74 -14.59 -1.37
CA THR A 37 0.55 -14.56 -0.52
C THR A 37 0.71 -13.49 0.55
N GLN A 38 -0.38 -13.14 1.22
CA GLN A 38 -0.29 -12.21 2.35
C GLN A 38 0.59 -12.76 3.47
N GLU A 39 0.49 -14.06 3.75
CA GLU A 39 1.32 -14.71 4.75
C GLU A 39 2.80 -14.64 4.41
N GLN A 40 3.16 -14.93 3.17
CA GLN A 40 4.55 -14.85 2.72
C GLN A 40 5.08 -13.43 2.80
N CYS A 41 4.29 -12.48 2.34
CA CYS A 41 4.68 -11.07 2.38
C CYS A 41 4.91 -10.60 3.81
N ALA A 42 4.02 -10.96 4.73
CA ALA A 42 4.17 -10.59 6.15
C ALA A 42 5.46 -11.18 6.74
N ILE A 43 5.75 -12.43 6.46
CA ILE A 43 6.98 -13.08 6.93
C ILE A 43 8.21 -12.38 6.37
N TYR A 44 8.27 -12.14 5.07
CA TYR A 44 9.43 -11.51 4.44
C TYR A 44 9.64 -10.07 4.88
N ALA A 45 8.56 -9.34 5.13
CA ALA A 45 8.65 -7.96 5.62
C ALA A 45 8.93 -7.87 7.12
N GLY A 46 8.72 -8.96 7.86
CA GLY A 46 8.89 -8.96 9.31
C GLY A 46 7.76 -8.27 10.05
N VAL A 47 6.53 -8.40 9.57
CA VAL A 47 5.34 -7.85 10.22
C VAL A 47 4.30 -8.94 10.45
N GLY A 48 3.32 -8.66 11.30
CA GLY A 48 2.22 -9.58 11.53
C GLY A 48 1.27 -9.63 10.34
N LEU A 49 0.61 -10.78 10.14
CA LEU A 49 -0.37 -10.95 9.07
C LEU A 49 -1.56 -10.00 9.23
N ALA A 50 -2.04 -9.82 10.47
CA ALA A 50 -3.13 -8.89 10.73
C ALA A 50 -2.76 -7.45 10.36
N PHE A 51 -1.51 -7.06 10.62
CA PHE A 51 -1.00 -5.76 10.22
C PHE A 51 -1.03 -5.61 8.70
N LEU A 52 -0.50 -6.60 7.97
CA LEU A 52 -0.46 -6.54 6.51
C LEU A 52 -1.87 -6.47 5.91
N ARG A 53 -2.80 -7.25 6.45
CA ARG A 53 -4.20 -7.21 6.01
C ARG A 53 -4.81 -5.82 6.21
N ALA A 54 -4.59 -5.22 7.37
CA ALA A 54 -5.07 -3.88 7.66
C ALA A 54 -4.46 -2.84 6.72
N LEU A 55 -3.17 -2.96 6.44
CA LEU A 55 -2.46 -2.09 5.51
C LEU A 55 -3.08 -2.17 4.11
N GLU A 56 -3.31 -3.38 3.61
CA GLU A 56 -3.90 -3.59 2.28
C GLU A 56 -5.36 -3.17 2.20
N GLN A 57 -6.06 -3.14 3.33
CA GLN A 57 -7.44 -2.64 3.39
C GLN A 57 -7.53 -1.12 3.46
N GLY A 58 -6.40 -0.43 3.55
CA GLY A 58 -6.36 1.01 3.55
C GLY A 58 -6.48 1.66 4.93
N LYS A 59 -6.26 0.90 6.00
CA LYS A 59 -6.26 1.47 7.35
C LYS A 59 -5.14 2.51 7.46
N THR A 60 -5.46 3.67 8.06
CA THR A 60 -4.53 4.80 8.12
C THR A 60 -3.87 4.99 9.48
N THR A 61 -4.35 4.31 10.53
CA THR A 61 -3.81 4.44 11.88
C THR A 61 -2.78 3.35 12.18
N LEU A 62 -1.78 3.23 11.31
CA LEU A 62 -0.76 2.20 11.41
C LEU A 62 0.59 2.83 11.76
N LYS A 63 1.43 2.06 12.46
CA LYS A 63 2.77 2.54 12.81
C LYS A 63 3.61 2.70 11.55
N VAL A 64 4.23 3.87 11.40
CA VAL A 64 5.08 4.20 10.25
C VAL A 64 6.23 3.21 10.10
N ASP A 65 6.86 2.80 11.20
CA ASP A 65 7.97 1.85 11.16
C ASP A 65 7.57 0.52 10.52
N ASN A 66 6.39 0.03 10.88
CA ASN A 66 5.90 -1.23 10.31
C ASN A 66 5.47 -1.08 8.86
N VAL A 67 4.89 0.07 8.50
CA VAL A 67 4.58 0.38 7.11
C VAL A 67 5.86 0.37 6.28
N ASN A 68 6.92 1.01 6.78
CA ASN A 68 8.21 1.04 6.09
C ASN A 68 8.84 -0.34 5.95
N LYS A 69 8.63 -1.24 6.91
CA LYS A 69 9.12 -2.63 6.78
C LYS A 69 8.52 -3.31 5.55
N VAL A 70 7.22 -3.11 5.33
CA VAL A 70 6.56 -3.68 4.15
C VAL A 70 7.04 -3.00 2.88
N LEU A 71 7.14 -1.67 2.88
CA LEU A 71 7.58 -0.93 1.71
C LEU A 71 9.01 -1.27 1.31
N LYS A 72 9.90 -1.47 2.28
CA LYS A 72 11.30 -1.81 2.02
C LYS A 72 11.45 -3.16 1.31
N LEU A 73 10.53 -4.07 1.55
CA LEU A 73 10.52 -5.34 0.80
C LEU A 73 10.41 -5.09 -0.70
N PHE A 74 9.77 -3.99 -1.09
CA PHE A 74 9.57 -3.62 -2.49
C PHE A 74 10.40 -2.39 -2.90
N ASN A 75 11.49 -2.14 -2.19
CA ASN A 75 12.42 -1.03 -2.48
C ASN A 75 11.78 0.35 -2.41
N ALA A 76 10.87 0.53 -1.47
CA ALA A 76 10.17 1.79 -1.25
C ALA A 76 10.21 2.18 0.22
N GLU A 77 9.87 3.43 0.51
CA GLU A 77 9.73 3.93 1.87
C GLU A 77 8.81 5.15 1.90
N LEU A 78 8.29 5.46 3.07
CA LEU A 78 7.51 6.67 3.26
C LEU A 78 8.44 7.88 3.32
N GLY A 79 7.98 8.98 2.77
CA GLY A 79 8.69 10.24 2.84
C GLY A 79 7.72 11.41 2.63
N PRO A 80 8.14 12.61 2.99
CA PRO A 80 7.30 13.78 2.81
C PRO A 80 7.14 14.10 1.32
N VAL A 81 5.95 14.53 0.97
CA VAL A 81 5.64 14.95 -0.39
C VAL A 81 5.05 16.36 -0.31
N GLU A 82 5.57 17.28 -1.11
CA GLU A 82 5.01 18.62 -1.16
C GLU A 82 3.61 18.59 -1.75
N VAL A 83 2.73 19.34 -1.13
CA VAL A 83 1.35 19.45 -1.60
C VAL A 83 1.16 20.85 -2.20
N HIS A 84 0.80 20.88 -3.47
CA HIS A 84 0.48 22.13 -4.15
C HIS A 84 -0.98 22.49 -3.92
N ARG A 85 -1.23 23.69 -3.45
CA ARG A 85 -2.57 24.19 -3.15
C ARG A 85 -2.85 25.48 -3.92
#